data_5b40a3f57b3bd46bccaa653abd6804ba
#
_entry.id   5b40a3f57b3bd46bccaa653abd6804ba
#
_cell.length_a   1.000
_cell.length_b   1.000
_cell.length_c   1.000
_cell.angle_alpha   90.00
_cell.angle_beta   90.00
_cell.angle_gamma   90.00
#
_symmetry.space_group_name_H-M   'P 1'
#
loop_
_entity.id
_entity.type
_entity.pdbx_description
1 polymer ?
#
loop_
_entity_poly.entity_id
_entity_poly.type
_entity_poly.pdbx_seq_one_letter_code
_entity_poly.pdbx_strand_id
1 'polypeptide(L)'
;GAGLSPWELGPVIEAMARIDGSAGWTLALAQGLLGQLVKPELFRELFSDPRITMAGSLNPAHVRATKVDGGYRYSGRGTFVSGCTHATWMVAAGLVVMDGKSQFVDGAPVIRAGVLPMRECRVIESWNMSGMRGTGSHDVEFNDVFVPDDLSFTQADALANLGASLAPVALGIARHALDAFVELASTKVPTVARSLLRERVSAQAQLGEAEGLLQAARSLFYQTAAEAEARRAARQMPTDAERARMRLGSVMAAQHSARAVDLVYDAAGLTGAANDSAINRCWRDVHALRQHPTLATTRYEVVGRIGLGLPAGSPLI
;
A
#
# COMPACT_ATOMS: atom_id res chain seq x y z
N GLY A 1 -16.66 1.33 9.76
CA GLY A 1 -15.56 2.22 10.06
C GLY A 1 -16.01 3.55 10.62
N ALA A 2 -15.07 4.36 11.10
CA ALA A 2 -15.34 5.67 11.68
C ALA A 2 -15.77 6.75 10.67
N GLY A 3 -15.95 6.39 9.39
CA GLY A 3 -16.34 7.33 8.33
C GLY A 3 -15.25 8.33 7.95
N LEU A 4 -13.99 8.05 8.31
CA LEU A 4 -12.86 8.91 8.00
C LEU A 4 -12.60 8.94 6.49
N SER A 5 -12.30 10.11 5.97
CA SER A 5 -11.81 10.28 4.60
C SER A 5 -10.40 9.68 4.43
N PRO A 6 -9.95 9.39 3.20
CA PRO A 6 -8.57 8.96 2.96
C PRO A 6 -7.51 9.92 3.53
N TRP A 7 -7.81 11.21 3.58
CA TRP A 7 -6.98 12.23 4.20
C TRP A 7 -6.84 12.06 5.71
N GLU A 8 -7.94 11.80 6.40
CA GLU A 8 -7.95 11.59 7.85
C GLU A 8 -7.37 10.23 8.24
N LEU A 9 -7.45 9.24 7.36
CA LEU A 9 -6.86 7.92 7.57
C LEU A 9 -5.33 7.92 7.44
N GLY A 10 -4.76 8.79 6.64
CA GLY A 10 -3.31 8.86 6.42
C GLY A 10 -2.49 8.93 7.72
N PRO A 11 -2.76 9.89 8.62
CA PRO A 11 -2.07 9.97 9.92
C PRO A 11 -2.26 8.74 10.82
N VAL A 12 -3.43 8.09 10.77
CA VAL A 12 -3.71 6.86 11.54
C VAL A 12 -2.87 5.70 11.02
N ILE A 13 -2.80 5.54 9.69
CA ILE A 13 -1.99 4.52 9.02
C ILE A 13 -0.50 4.76 9.30
N GLU A 14 -0.03 6.02 9.18
CA GLU A 14 1.36 6.40 9.50
C GLU A 14 1.72 6.07 10.95
N ALA A 15 0.84 6.40 11.90
CA ALA A 15 1.04 6.10 13.31
C ALA A 15 1.08 4.58 13.58
N MET A 16 0.20 3.81 12.97
CA MET A 16 0.22 2.35 13.09
C MET A 16 1.51 1.76 12.48
N ALA A 17 1.92 2.24 11.30
CA ALA A 17 3.14 1.78 10.64
C ALA A 17 4.42 2.18 11.38
N ARG A 18 4.40 3.24 12.18
CA ARG A 18 5.48 3.59 13.11
C ARG A 18 5.64 2.57 14.23
N ILE A 19 4.57 1.87 14.61
CA ILE A 19 4.64 0.76 15.57
C ILE A 19 5.11 -0.51 14.86
N ASP A 20 4.42 -0.89 13.77
CA ASP A 20 4.75 -2.04 12.93
C ASP A 20 4.31 -1.82 11.48
N GLY A 21 5.24 -1.95 10.53
CA GLY A 21 4.99 -1.71 9.11
C GLY A 21 3.96 -2.66 8.50
N SER A 22 3.96 -3.93 8.92
CA SER A 22 2.99 -4.93 8.42
C SER A 22 1.57 -4.65 8.95
N ALA A 23 1.44 -4.24 10.20
CA ALA A 23 0.16 -3.83 10.78
C ALA A 23 -0.40 -2.58 10.07
N GLY A 24 0.45 -1.56 9.84
CA GLY A 24 0.10 -0.37 9.08
C GLY A 24 -0.36 -0.70 7.66
N TRP A 25 0.33 -1.62 6.98
CA TRP A 25 -0.02 -2.09 5.64
C TRP A 25 -1.38 -2.80 5.61
N THR A 26 -1.61 -3.71 6.53
CA THR A 26 -2.88 -4.46 6.61
C THR A 26 -4.05 -3.52 6.89
N LEU A 27 -3.87 -2.55 7.79
CA LEU A 27 -4.86 -1.50 8.05
C LEU A 27 -5.14 -0.66 6.80
N ALA A 28 -4.09 -0.23 6.09
CA ALA A 28 -4.20 0.59 4.88
C ALA A 28 -5.00 -0.13 3.78
N LEU A 29 -4.74 -1.42 3.57
CA LEU A 29 -5.48 -2.23 2.60
C LEU A 29 -6.94 -2.42 2.99
N ALA A 30 -7.20 -2.79 4.24
CA ALA A 30 -8.56 -3.02 4.72
C ALA A 30 -9.45 -1.78 4.55
N GLN A 31 -8.90 -0.58 4.72
CA GLN A 31 -9.63 0.68 4.56
C GLN A 31 -9.65 1.18 3.10
N GLY A 32 -8.55 1.02 2.36
CA GLY A 32 -8.40 1.54 1.00
C GLY A 32 -9.19 0.77 -0.06
N LEU A 33 -9.44 -0.52 0.16
CA LEU A 33 -10.08 -1.38 -0.85
C LEU A 33 -11.61 -1.24 -0.93
N LEU A 34 -12.29 -0.83 0.12
CA LEU A 34 -13.76 -0.85 0.16
C LEU A 34 -14.44 0.50 0.44
N GLY A 35 -13.77 1.42 1.10
CA GLY A 35 -14.43 2.61 1.66
C GLY A 35 -15.14 3.52 0.64
N GLN A 36 -14.90 3.34 -0.65
CA GLN A 36 -15.50 4.15 -1.73
C GLN A 36 -16.17 3.31 -2.83
N LEU A 37 -16.13 1.98 -2.75
CA LEU A 37 -16.48 1.09 -3.85
C LEU A 37 -17.79 0.36 -3.64
N VAL A 38 -18.24 0.26 -2.41
CA VAL A 38 -19.48 -0.42 -2.02
C VAL A 38 -20.50 0.64 -1.64
N LYS A 39 -21.77 0.44 -2.00
CA LYS A 39 -22.86 1.31 -1.59
C LYS A 39 -22.86 1.49 -0.07
N PRO A 40 -23.11 2.69 0.47
CA PRO A 40 -23.02 2.95 1.93
C PRO A 40 -23.86 2.02 2.80
N GLU A 41 -24.99 1.56 2.29
CA GLU A 41 -25.89 0.61 2.98
C GLU A 41 -25.23 -0.75 3.11
N LEU A 42 -24.70 -1.27 2.01
CA LEU A 42 -24.01 -2.56 1.93
C LEU A 42 -22.69 -2.55 2.71
N PHE A 43 -21.97 -1.41 2.68
CA PHE A 43 -20.80 -1.21 3.51
C PHE A 43 -21.13 -1.30 5.00
N ARG A 44 -22.22 -0.64 5.43
CA ARG A 44 -22.69 -0.70 6.83
C ARG A 44 -23.12 -2.11 7.23
N GLU A 45 -23.77 -2.84 6.34
CA GLU A 45 -24.15 -4.24 6.56
C GLU A 45 -22.93 -5.14 6.71
N LEU A 46 -21.98 -5.07 5.76
CA LEU A 46 -20.75 -5.83 5.79
C LEU A 46 -19.92 -5.56 7.06
N PHE A 47 -19.88 -4.32 7.54
CA PHE A 47 -19.09 -3.91 8.71
C PHE A 47 -19.94 -3.69 9.98
N SER A 48 -21.13 -4.28 10.05
CA SER A 48 -21.98 -4.27 11.26
C SER A 48 -21.33 -5.06 12.40
N ASP A 49 -20.57 -6.11 12.11
CA ASP A 49 -19.77 -6.85 13.07
C ASP A 49 -18.33 -6.25 13.10
N PRO A 50 -17.88 -5.73 14.26
CA PRO A 50 -16.55 -5.13 14.38
C PRO A 50 -15.39 -6.13 14.17
N ARG A 51 -15.66 -7.43 14.15
CA ARG A 51 -14.66 -8.49 13.87
C ARG A 51 -14.41 -8.69 12.39
N ILE A 52 -15.20 -8.07 11.51
CA ILE A 52 -15.02 -8.18 10.06
C ILE A 52 -13.74 -7.47 9.66
N THR A 53 -12.88 -8.22 9.00
CA THR A 53 -11.61 -7.74 8.45
C THR A 53 -11.50 -8.11 6.97
N MET A 54 -10.84 -7.23 6.21
CA MET A 54 -10.68 -7.37 4.77
C MET A 54 -9.23 -7.67 4.40
N ALA A 55 -9.05 -8.67 3.55
CA ALA A 55 -7.83 -8.88 2.78
C ALA A 55 -8.04 -8.48 1.32
N GLY A 56 -7.00 -8.47 0.52
CA GLY A 56 -7.20 -8.30 -0.91
C GLY A 56 -5.96 -8.29 -1.76
N SER A 57 -6.19 -8.59 -3.02
CA SER A 57 -5.25 -8.41 -4.10
C SER A 57 -5.98 -7.97 -5.37
N LEU A 58 -5.44 -6.96 -6.02
CA LEU A 58 -5.95 -6.48 -7.32
C LEU A 58 -5.14 -7.03 -8.50
N ASN A 59 -4.32 -8.07 -8.29
CA ASN A 59 -3.61 -8.78 -9.35
C ASN A 59 -4.55 -9.78 -10.06
N PRO A 60 -4.94 -9.56 -11.33
CA PRO A 60 -5.89 -10.42 -12.04
C PRO A 60 -5.24 -11.62 -12.73
N ALA A 61 -3.92 -11.80 -12.65
CA ALA A 61 -3.15 -12.68 -13.53
C ALA A 61 -3.66 -14.13 -13.59
N HIS A 62 -4.18 -14.64 -12.48
CA HIS A 62 -4.61 -16.05 -12.36
C HIS A 62 -6.06 -16.18 -11.90
N VAL A 63 -6.87 -15.14 -12.08
CA VAL A 63 -8.28 -15.10 -11.63
C VAL A 63 -9.19 -14.81 -12.81
N ARG A 64 -10.30 -15.55 -12.89
CA ARG A 64 -11.39 -15.33 -13.83
C ARG A 64 -12.64 -14.91 -13.10
N ALA A 65 -13.35 -13.94 -13.66
CA ALA A 65 -14.64 -13.46 -13.21
C ALA A 65 -15.66 -13.74 -14.32
N THR A 66 -16.31 -14.90 -14.27
CA THR A 66 -17.29 -15.31 -15.28
C THR A 66 -18.62 -14.62 -15.01
N LYS A 67 -19.11 -13.84 -15.99
CA LYS A 67 -20.43 -13.18 -15.90
C LYS A 67 -21.54 -14.21 -15.88
N VAL A 68 -22.45 -14.06 -14.92
CA VAL A 68 -23.69 -14.84 -14.79
C VAL A 68 -24.84 -13.91 -14.44
N ASP A 69 -26.07 -14.41 -14.40
CA ASP A 69 -27.23 -13.63 -13.99
C ASP A 69 -27.04 -13.09 -12.55
N GLY A 70 -27.20 -11.78 -12.39
CA GLY A 70 -27.10 -11.07 -11.10
C GLY A 70 -25.70 -10.90 -10.54
N GLY A 71 -24.64 -11.33 -11.23
CA GLY A 71 -23.28 -11.20 -10.70
C GLY A 71 -22.19 -11.84 -11.51
N TYR A 72 -21.17 -12.32 -10.81
CA TYR A 72 -20.00 -12.99 -11.37
C TYR A 72 -19.64 -14.23 -10.53
N ARG A 73 -19.11 -15.27 -11.19
CA ARG A 73 -18.47 -16.39 -10.52
C ARG A 73 -16.96 -16.27 -10.63
N TYR A 74 -16.29 -16.25 -9.47
CA TYR A 74 -14.85 -16.11 -9.37
C TYR A 74 -14.19 -17.47 -9.19
N SER A 75 -13.18 -17.75 -10.03
CA SER A 75 -12.33 -18.94 -9.91
C SER A 75 -10.89 -18.59 -10.19
N GLY A 76 -9.97 -19.21 -9.45
CA GLY A 76 -8.55 -19.06 -9.66
C GLY A 76 -7.74 -18.93 -8.37
N ARG A 77 -6.59 -18.25 -8.50
CA ARG A 77 -5.63 -18.03 -7.41
C ARG A 77 -5.24 -16.56 -7.34
N GLY A 78 -5.72 -15.87 -6.32
CA GLY A 78 -5.23 -14.54 -5.95
C GLY A 78 -3.84 -14.66 -5.34
N THR A 79 -2.89 -13.83 -5.79
CA THR A 79 -1.53 -13.76 -5.25
C THR A 79 -1.33 -12.48 -4.44
N PHE A 80 -0.43 -12.50 -3.47
CA PHE A 80 -0.14 -11.34 -2.62
C PHE A 80 -1.36 -10.83 -1.83
N VAL A 81 -2.18 -11.73 -1.30
CA VAL A 81 -3.40 -11.39 -0.56
C VAL A 81 -3.06 -11.03 0.88
N SER A 82 -2.65 -9.78 1.09
CA SER A 82 -2.23 -9.30 2.42
C SER A 82 -3.37 -9.39 3.44
N GLY A 83 -3.07 -9.92 4.63
CA GLY A 83 -4.02 -10.08 5.73
C GLY A 83 -4.93 -11.30 5.61
N CYS A 84 -4.74 -12.19 4.63
CA CYS A 84 -5.65 -13.30 4.36
C CYS A 84 -5.78 -14.32 5.50
N THR A 85 -4.80 -14.40 6.42
CA THR A 85 -4.81 -15.34 7.55
C THR A 85 -5.81 -14.97 8.66
N HIS A 86 -6.29 -13.74 8.69
CA HIS A 86 -7.27 -13.27 9.69
C HIS A 86 -8.45 -12.52 9.07
N ALA A 87 -8.50 -12.43 7.76
CA ALA A 87 -9.62 -11.78 7.08
C ALA A 87 -10.87 -12.67 7.07
N THR A 88 -12.02 -12.03 7.14
CA THR A 88 -13.33 -12.68 6.96
C THR A 88 -13.83 -12.53 5.52
N TRP A 89 -13.35 -11.50 4.84
CA TRP A 89 -13.64 -11.19 3.44
C TRP A 89 -12.36 -10.82 2.69
N MET A 90 -12.37 -10.98 1.37
CA MET A 90 -11.28 -10.52 0.52
C MET A 90 -11.79 -9.83 -0.74
N VAL A 91 -11.00 -8.92 -1.28
CA VAL A 91 -11.18 -8.39 -2.64
C VAL A 91 -10.25 -9.15 -3.58
N ALA A 92 -10.80 -9.72 -4.66
CA ALA A 92 -10.04 -10.35 -5.73
C ALA A 92 -10.38 -9.67 -7.07
N ALA A 93 -9.36 -9.33 -7.87
CA ALA A 93 -9.56 -8.91 -9.25
C ALA A 93 -9.42 -10.10 -10.20
N GLY A 94 -10.31 -10.18 -11.19
CA GLY A 94 -10.30 -11.25 -12.19
C GLY A 94 -10.59 -10.74 -13.59
N LEU A 95 -10.04 -11.44 -14.59
CA LEU A 95 -10.33 -11.22 -15.99
C LEU A 95 -11.79 -11.61 -16.27
N VAL A 96 -12.55 -10.69 -16.84
CA VAL A 96 -13.95 -10.94 -17.16
C VAL A 96 -14.06 -11.96 -18.30
N VAL A 97 -14.90 -12.98 -18.09
CA VAL A 97 -15.24 -14.01 -19.07
C VAL A 97 -16.75 -13.96 -19.33
N MET A 98 -17.15 -13.90 -20.60
CA MET A 98 -18.54 -14.00 -21.06
C MET A 98 -18.59 -15.02 -22.19
N ASP A 99 -19.55 -15.94 -22.15
CA ASP A 99 -19.72 -17.02 -23.15
C ASP A 99 -18.42 -17.80 -23.43
N GLY A 100 -17.65 -18.06 -22.34
CA GLY A 100 -16.38 -18.79 -22.41
C GLY A 100 -15.19 -17.98 -22.98
N LYS A 101 -15.37 -16.70 -23.31
CA LYS A 101 -14.34 -15.85 -23.93
C LYS A 101 -13.95 -14.69 -22.98
N SER A 102 -12.64 -14.46 -22.86
CA SER A 102 -12.12 -13.28 -22.18
C SER A 102 -12.53 -12.00 -22.89
N GLN A 103 -12.92 -10.99 -22.11
CA GLN A 103 -13.41 -9.72 -22.64
C GLN A 103 -12.26 -8.71 -22.75
N PHE A 104 -12.27 -7.93 -23.83
CA PHE A 104 -11.32 -6.84 -24.10
C PHE A 104 -12.09 -5.61 -24.60
N VAL A 105 -11.63 -4.42 -24.19
CA VAL A 105 -12.09 -3.13 -24.68
C VAL A 105 -10.87 -2.33 -25.13
N ASP A 106 -10.86 -1.86 -26.37
CA ASP A 106 -9.72 -1.16 -27.00
C ASP A 106 -8.38 -1.89 -26.84
N GLY A 107 -8.40 -3.23 -26.94
CA GLY A 107 -7.24 -4.10 -26.81
C GLY A 107 -6.77 -4.34 -25.37
N ALA A 108 -7.37 -3.69 -24.37
CA ALA A 108 -7.09 -3.93 -22.96
C ALA A 108 -8.05 -4.97 -22.34
N PRO A 109 -7.58 -5.86 -21.45
CA PRO A 109 -8.43 -6.83 -20.78
C PRO A 109 -9.43 -6.13 -19.84
N VAL A 110 -10.68 -6.57 -19.87
CA VAL A 110 -11.69 -6.12 -18.92
C VAL A 110 -11.48 -6.86 -17.59
N ILE A 111 -11.20 -6.10 -16.53
CA ILE A 111 -10.94 -6.65 -15.19
C ILE A 111 -12.05 -6.20 -14.24
N ARG A 112 -12.57 -7.15 -13.48
CA ARG A 112 -13.57 -6.91 -12.46
C ARG A 112 -13.04 -7.34 -11.11
N ALA A 113 -13.15 -6.48 -10.10
CA ALA A 113 -12.88 -6.82 -8.73
C ALA A 113 -14.18 -7.23 -8.03
N GLY A 114 -14.10 -8.20 -7.12
CA GLY A 114 -15.26 -8.68 -6.36
C GLY A 114 -14.89 -8.93 -4.91
N VAL A 115 -15.89 -8.83 -4.02
CA VAL A 115 -15.77 -9.12 -2.59
C VAL A 115 -16.20 -10.55 -2.33
N LEU A 116 -15.25 -11.40 -1.92
CA LEU A 116 -15.43 -12.83 -1.68
C LEU A 116 -15.38 -13.14 -0.18
N PRO A 117 -16.24 -14.03 0.33
CA PRO A 117 -16.15 -14.50 1.72
C PRO A 117 -14.97 -15.47 1.87
N MET A 118 -14.08 -15.22 2.84
CA MET A 118 -12.90 -16.07 3.08
C MET A 118 -13.25 -17.51 3.45
N ARG A 119 -14.44 -17.76 4.01
CA ARG A 119 -14.92 -19.12 4.30
C ARG A 119 -15.08 -20.03 3.04
N GLU A 120 -15.17 -19.41 1.86
CA GLU A 120 -15.25 -20.13 0.56
C GLU A 120 -13.90 -20.17 -0.15
N CYS A 121 -12.83 -19.74 0.52
CA CYS A 121 -11.50 -19.64 -0.02
C CYS A 121 -10.52 -20.52 0.78
N ARG A 122 -9.40 -20.89 0.13
CA ARG A 122 -8.32 -21.66 0.75
C ARG A 122 -7.02 -20.85 0.73
N VAL A 123 -6.46 -20.54 1.88
CA VAL A 123 -5.14 -19.92 2.00
C VAL A 123 -4.05 -20.94 1.70
N ILE A 124 -3.07 -20.54 0.88
CA ILE A 124 -1.88 -21.31 0.53
C ILE A 124 -0.68 -20.57 1.10
N GLU A 125 0.00 -21.15 2.07
CA GLU A 125 1.16 -20.55 2.72
C GLU A 125 2.33 -20.42 1.73
N SER A 126 2.40 -19.26 1.05
CA SER A 126 3.40 -18.95 0.01
C SER A 126 4.24 -17.71 0.34
N TRP A 127 3.83 -16.91 1.37
CA TRP A 127 4.52 -15.66 1.70
C TRP A 127 5.86 -15.91 2.40
N ASN A 128 6.94 -15.73 1.65
CA ASN A 128 8.31 -15.90 2.17
C ASN A 128 9.21 -14.74 1.66
N MET A 129 9.03 -13.57 2.23
CA MET A 129 9.74 -12.35 1.86
C MET A 129 10.67 -11.88 2.98
N SER A 130 11.72 -11.12 2.63
CA SER A 130 12.67 -10.56 3.59
C SER A 130 12.06 -9.48 4.48
N GLY A 131 11.12 -8.70 3.96
CA GLY A 131 10.38 -7.65 4.66
C GLY A 131 8.86 -7.81 4.55
N MET A 132 8.12 -7.00 5.28
CA MET A 132 6.66 -7.03 5.35
C MET A 132 6.10 -8.43 5.70
N ARG A 133 6.84 -9.16 6.53
CA ARG A 133 6.54 -10.58 6.83
C ARG A 133 5.22 -10.76 7.55
N GLY A 134 4.91 -9.85 8.48
CA GLY A 134 3.68 -9.88 9.27
C GLY A 134 2.40 -9.61 8.48
N THR A 135 2.49 -9.18 7.21
CA THR A 135 1.31 -9.01 6.36
C THR A 135 0.68 -10.34 5.98
N GLY A 136 1.44 -11.45 6.06
CA GLY A 136 0.95 -12.78 5.65
C GLY A 136 0.34 -12.75 4.26
N SER A 137 1.02 -12.10 3.30
CA SER A 137 0.48 -11.88 1.93
C SER A 137 0.54 -13.19 1.12
N HIS A 138 -0.06 -14.24 1.66
CA HIS A 138 -0.14 -15.55 1.04
C HIS A 138 -1.01 -15.53 -0.20
N ASP A 139 -0.98 -16.61 -0.95
CA ASP A 139 -1.91 -16.85 -2.04
C ASP A 139 -3.23 -17.42 -1.50
N VAL A 140 -4.31 -17.14 -2.23
CA VAL A 140 -5.64 -17.64 -1.86
C VAL A 140 -6.30 -18.23 -3.09
N GLU A 141 -6.70 -19.49 -2.99
CA GLU A 141 -7.48 -20.19 -4.02
C GLU A 141 -8.97 -20.14 -3.72
N PHE A 142 -9.75 -20.00 -4.76
CA PHE A 142 -11.21 -20.05 -4.72
C PHE A 142 -11.72 -20.63 -6.05
N ASN A 143 -12.86 -21.33 -5.96
CA ASN A 143 -13.45 -21.99 -7.11
C ASN A 143 -14.96 -21.77 -7.12
N ASP A 144 -15.45 -21.18 -8.21
CA ASP A 144 -16.87 -20.96 -8.48
C ASP A 144 -17.62 -20.13 -7.42
N VAL A 145 -16.91 -19.21 -6.74
CA VAL A 145 -17.50 -18.35 -5.72
C VAL A 145 -18.37 -17.28 -6.36
N PHE A 146 -19.66 -17.24 -6.01
CA PHE A 146 -20.58 -16.23 -6.53
C PHE A 146 -20.42 -14.89 -5.80
N VAL A 147 -20.33 -13.82 -6.60
CA VAL A 147 -20.27 -12.43 -6.12
C VAL A 147 -21.37 -11.64 -6.82
N PRO A 148 -22.35 -11.09 -6.13
CA PRO A 148 -23.40 -10.28 -6.72
C PRO A 148 -22.85 -8.99 -7.35
N ASP A 149 -23.59 -8.43 -8.30
CA ASP A 149 -23.19 -7.21 -9.01
C ASP A 149 -22.89 -6.04 -8.04
N ASP A 150 -23.66 -5.93 -6.95
CA ASP A 150 -23.47 -4.87 -5.93
C ASP A 150 -22.18 -5.02 -5.09
N LEU A 151 -21.58 -6.21 -5.05
CA LEU A 151 -20.29 -6.49 -4.42
C LEU A 151 -19.15 -6.59 -5.45
N SER A 152 -19.35 -6.12 -6.66
CA SER A 152 -18.34 -6.10 -7.72
C SER A 152 -18.20 -4.71 -8.33
N PHE A 153 -16.95 -4.35 -8.71
CA PHE A 153 -16.61 -3.02 -9.22
C PHE A 153 -15.45 -3.11 -10.23
N THR A 154 -15.14 -2.02 -10.92
CA THR A 154 -14.02 -2.01 -11.86
C THR A 154 -12.67 -2.02 -11.10
N GLN A 155 -11.66 -2.64 -11.69
CA GLN A 155 -10.30 -2.59 -11.10
C GLN A 155 -9.78 -1.15 -11.03
N ALA A 156 -10.12 -0.32 -12.01
CA ALA A 156 -9.68 1.08 -12.06
C ALA A 156 -10.17 1.87 -10.84
N ASP A 157 -11.44 1.69 -10.44
CA ASP A 157 -12.00 2.32 -9.25
C ASP A 157 -11.26 1.87 -7.98
N ALA A 158 -10.92 0.57 -7.89
CA ALA A 158 -10.18 0.02 -6.77
C ALA A 158 -8.74 0.56 -6.68
N LEU A 159 -8.08 0.75 -7.81
CA LEU A 159 -6.69 1.22 -7.88
C LEU A 159 -6.55 2.72 -7.65
N ALA A 160 -7.59 3.50 -7.93
CA ALA A 160 -7.54 4.97 -7.89
C ALA A 160 -7.01 5.53 -6.57
N ASN A 161 -7.38 4.93 -5.44
CA ASN A 161 -7.04 5.39 -4.10
C ASN A 161 -5.96 4.55 -3.40
N LEU A 162 -5.57 3.41 -3.98
CA LEU A 162 -4.70 2.44 -3.30
C LEU A 162 -3.31 3.04 -2.99
N GLY A 163 -2.72 3.79 -3.92
CA GLY A 163 -1.42 4.42 -3.71
C GLY A 163 -1.43 5.44 -2.57
N ALA A 164 -2.50 6.22 -2.47
CA ALA A 164 -2.67 7.20 -1.40
C ALA A 164 -2.84 6.53 -0.02
N SER A 165 -3.49 5.36 0.04
CA SER A 165 -3.64 4.60 1.29
C SER A 165 -2.34 3.92 1.73
N LEU A 166 -1.50 3.49 0.80
CA LEU A 166 -0.27 2.73 1.10
C LEU A 166 0.95 3.62 1.40
N ALA A 167 1.01 4.83 0.87
CA ALA A 167 2.15 5.73 1.04
C ALA A 167 2.46 6.09 2.52
N PRO A 168 1.47 6.35 3.40
CA PRO A 168 1.73 6.65 4.81
C PRO A 168 2.44 5.53 5.56
N VAL A 169 2.32 4.27 5.09
CA VAL A 169 3.03 3.14 5.71
C VAL A 169 4.54 3.32 5.61
N ALA A 170 5.03 3.78 4.46
CA ALA A 170 6.46 4.04 4.27
C ALA A 170 6.96 5.16 5.19
N LEU A 171 6.17 6.23 5.35
CA LEU A 171 6.49 7.34 6.25
C LEU A 171 6.60 6.88 7.71
N GLY A 172 5.65 6.04 8.16
CA GLY A 172 5.65 5.47 9.51
C GLY A 172 6.86 4.57 9.76
N ILE A 173 7.18 3.67 8.83
CA ILE A 173 8.37 2.80 8.92
C ILE A 173 9.64 3.63 9.01
N ALA A 174 9.79 4.66 8.17
CA ALA A 174 10.96 5.52 8.20
C ALA A 174 11.07 6.28 9.54
N ARG A 175 9.98 6.81 10.05
CA ARG A 175 9.97 7.47 11.36
C ARG A 175 10.42 6.53 12.47
N HIS A 176 9.94 5.28 12.48
CA HIS A 176 10.40 4.26 13.43
C HIS A 176 11.92 4.03 13.33
N ALA A 177 12.45 3.90 12.12
CA ALA A 177 13.88 3.68 11.92
C ALA A 177 14.73 4.84 12.45
N LEU A 178 14.32 6.09 12.19
CA LEU A 178 15.03 7.26 12.68
C LEU A 178 14.97 7.36 14.21
N ASP A 179 13.81 7.08 14.81
CA ASP A 179 13.65 7.07 16.27
C ASP A 179 14.54 6.00 16.91
N ALA A 180 14.54 4.78 16.37
CA ALA A 180 15.39 3.68 16.84
C ALA A 180 16.90 4.00 16.68
N PHE A 181 17.27 4.72 15.62
CA PHE A 181 18.64 5.18 15.44
C PHE A 181 19.05 6.23 16.50
N VAL A 182 18.17 7.18 16.82
CA VAL A 182 18.43 8.19 17.86
C VAL A 182 18.64 7.52 19.23
N GLU A 183 17.82 6.53 19.55
CA GLU A 183 17.98 5.74 20.78
C GLU A 183 19.31 4.97 20.77
N LEU A 184 19.62 4.24 19.70
CA LEU A 184 20.88 3.54 19.55
C LEU A 184 22.08 4.48 19.67
N ALA A 185 22.07 5.60 18.97
CA ALA A 185 23.17 6.55 18.93
C ALA A 185 23.45 7.21 20.29
N SER A 186 22.43 7.26 21.16
CA SER A 186 22.51 7.82 22.51
C SER A 186 23.20 6.89 23.52
N THR A 187 23.34 5.60 23.20
CA THR A 187 23.91 4.60 24.11
C THR A 187 25.14 3.88 23.52
N LYS A 188 25.24 3.79 22.20
CA LYS A 188 26.30 3.05 21.51
C LYS A 188 27.60 3.82 21.48
N VAL A 189 28.68 3.18 21.94
CA VAL A 189 30.06 3.56 21.62
C VAL A 189 30.56 2.63 20.51
N PRO A 190 30.86 3.14 19.29
CA PRO A 190 31.34 2.29 18.20
C PRO A 190 32.69 1.66 18.54
N THR A 191 32.97 0.47 17.97
CA THR A 191 34.27 -0.22 18.09
C THR A 191 35.40 0.74 17.71
N VAL A 192 36.46 0.86 18.32
CA VAL A 192 37.58 1.80 18.09
C VAL A 192 37.28 3.28 18.34
N ALA A 193 36.10 3.64 18.88
CA ALA A 193 35.77 5.01 19.28
C ALA A 193 35.87 5.17 20.79
N ARG A 194 35.99 6.43 21.24
CA ARG A 194 36.00 6.80 22.66
C ARG A 194 34.78 7.63 23.07
N SER A 195 33.90 7.92 22.12
CA SER A 195 32.71 8.73 22.31
C SER A 195 31.45 8.01 21.77
N LEU A 196 30.29 8.49 22.15
CA LEU A 196 29.02 7.97 21.70
C LEU A 196 28.82 8.18 20.19
N LEU A 197 28.06 7.31 19.55
CA LEU A 197 27.74 7.42 18.12
C LEU A 197 27.10 8.77 17.79
N ARG A 198 26.23 9.29 18.66
CA ARG A 198 25.59 10.62 18.49
C ARG A 198 26.57 11.79 18.40
N GLU A 199 27.81 11.63 18.86
CA GLU A 199 28.84 12.69 18.84
C GLU A 199 29.66 12.67 17.52
N ARG A 200 29.45 11.66 16.67
CA ARG A 200 30.11 11.59 15.37
C ARG A 200 29.46 12.51 14.35
N VAL A 201 30.25 13.38 13.72
CA VAL A 201 29.78 14.31 12.69
C VAL A 201 29.09 13.58 11.52
N SER A 202 29.61 12.41 11.09
CA SER A 202 28.98 11.61 10.04
C SER A 202 27.60 11.11 10.44
N ALA A 203 27.39 10.64 11.66
CA ALA A 203 26.09 10.18 12.13
C ALA A 203 25.08 11.34 12.25
N GLN A 204 25.55 12.52 12.69
CA GLN A 204 24.74 13.73 12.73
C GLN A 204 24.32 14.19 11.34
N ALA A 205 25.24 14.17 10.36
CA ALA A 205 24.96 14.53 8.98
C ALA A 205 23.96 13.56 8.33
N GLN A 206 24.16 12.25 8.52
CA GLN A 206 23.26 11.21 7.99
C GLN A 206 21.85 11.32 8.58
N LEU A 207 21.72 11.54 9.89
CA LEU A 207 20.43 11.76 10.52
C LEU A 207 19.76 13.05 10.00
N GLY A 208 20.53 14.14 9.84
CA GLY A 208 19.99 15.39 9.30
C GLY A 208 19.49 15.25 7.87
N GLU A 209 20.22 14.53 6.99
CA GLU A 209 19.78 14.22 5.62
C GLU A 209 18.51 13.34 5.65
N ALA A 210 18.48 12.31 6.49
CA ALA A 210 17.34 11.41 6.63
C ALA A 210 16.07 12.14 7.08
N GLU A 211 16.19 13.03 8.07
CA GLU A 211 15.08 13.88 8.51
C GLU A 211 14.58 14.81 7.37
N GLY A 212 15.50 15.43 6.62
CA GLY A 212 15.16 16.28 5.49
C GLY A 212 14.37 15.52 4.41
N LEU A 213 14.83 14.32 4.03
CA LEU A 213 14.14 13.46 3.07
C LEU A 213 12.74 13.06 3.54
N LEU A 214 12.62 12.63 4.80
CA LEU A 214 11.34 12.20 5.36
C LEU A 214 10.36 13.37 5.44
N GLN A 215 10.79 14.53 5.94
CA GLN A 215 9.93 15.72 6.05
C GLN A 215 9.47 16.23 4.68
N ALA A 216 10.35 16.28 3.68
CA ALA A 216 10.01 16.70 2.33
C ALA A 216 8.96 15.77 1.70
N ALA A 217 9.17 14.46 1.81
CA ALA A 217 8.25 13.45 1.29
C ALA A 217 6.88 13.50 1.99
N ARG A 218 6.90 13.61 3.32
CA ARG A 218 5.70 13.73 4.14
C ARG A 218 4.89 14.98 3.80
N SER A 219 5.54 16.12 3.68
CA SER A 219 4.89 17.39 3.34
C SER A 219 4.24 17.33 1.96
N LEU A 220 4.94 16.84 0.94
CA LEU A 220 4.38 16.70 -0.40
C LEU A 220 3.18 15.73 -0.41
N PHE A 221 3.32 14.58 0.24
CA PHE A 221 2.24 13.59 0.29
C PHE A 221 0.97 14.19 0.91
N TYR A 222 1.07 14.78 2.09
CA TYR A 222 -0.10 15.32 2.77
C TYR A 222 -0.67 16.57 2.10
N GLN A 223 0.16 17.38 1.45
CA GLN A 223 -0.33 18.50 0.63
C GLN A 223 -1.18 17.98 -0.54
N THR A 224 -0.67 17.00 -1.30
CA THR A 224 -1.41 16.44 -2.45
C THR A 224 -2.66 15.68 -2.02
N ALA A 225 -2.64 15.03 -0.87
CA ALA A 225 -3.82 14.37 -0.31
C ALA A 225 -4.91 15.39 0.09
N ALA A 226 -4.53 16.53 0.68
CA ALA A 226 -5.46 17.61 1.01
C ALA A 226 -6.07 18.25 -0.25
N GLU A 227 -5.27 18.49 -1.29
CA GLU A 227 -5.73 18.99 -2.59
C GLU A 227 -6.77 18.03 -3.21
N ALA A 228 -6.50 16.71 -3.17
CA ALA A 228 -7.43 15.69 -3.65
C ALA A 228 -8.75 15.66 -2.87
N GLU A 229 -8.68 15.78 -1.55
CA GLU A 229 -9.88 15.80 -0.70
C GLU A 229 -10.72 17.06 -0.96
N ALA A 230 -10.10 18.22 -1.14
CA ALA A 230 -10.80 19.46 -1.50
C ALA A 230 -11.56 19.32 -2.83
N ARG A 231 -10.93 18.69 -3.85
CA ARG A 231 -11.60 18.37 -5.12
C ARG A 231 -12.79 17.43 -4.94
N ARG A 232 -12.61 16.36 -4.17
CA ARG A 232 -13.66 15.39 -3.87
C ARG A 232 -14.85 16.07 -3.19
N ALA A 233 -14.59 16.92 -2.18
CA ALA A 233 -15.62 17.67 -1.49
C ALA A 233 -16.38 18.62 -2.43
N ALA A 234 -15.68 19.23 -3.39
CA ALA A 234 -16.27 20.07 -4.43
C ALA A 234 -16.92 19.27 -5.58
N ARG A 235 -16.91 17.93 -5.54
CA ARG A 235 -17.39 17.04 -6.62
C ARG A 235 -16.72 17.31 -7.97
N GLN A 236 -15.46 17.71 -7.97
CA GLN A 236 -14.67 17.99 -9.16
C GLN A 236 -13.74 16.82 -9.47
N MET A 237 -13.71 16.41 -10.73
CA MET A 237 -12.74 15.41 -11.19
C MET A 237 -11.34 16.03 -11.27
N PRO A 238 -10.30 15.32 -10.79
CA PRO A 238 -8.93 15.81 -10.92
C PRO A 238 -8.48 15.77 -12.38
N THR A 239 -7.71 16.77 -12.79
CA THR A 239 -6.99 16.78 -14.07
C THR A 239 -5.86 15.74 -14.06
N ASP A 240 -5.32 15.41 -15.24
CA ASP A 240 -4.17 14.50 -15.36
C ASP A 240 -2.94 15.02 -14.59
N ALA A 241 -2.70 16.33 -14.64
CA ALA A 241 -1.61 16.97 -13.90
C ALA A 241 -1.78 16.82 -12.38
N GLU A 242 -2.99 16.96 -11.87
CA GLU A 242 -3.29 16.76 -10.45
C GLU A 242 -3.16 15.29 -10.04
N ARG A 243 -3.66 14.36 -10.86
CA ARG A 243 -3.44 12.91 -10.65
C ARG A 243 -1.96 12.56 -10.64
N ALA A 244 -1.18 13.09 -11.58
CA ALA A 244 0.27 12.90 -11.61
C ALA A 244 0.94 13.44 -10.35
N ARG A 245 0.52 14.61 -9.86
CA ARG A 245 1.06 15.20 -8.63
C ARG A 245 0.74 14.35 -7.38
N MET A 246 -0.49 13.84 -7.27
CA MET A 246 -0.86 12.89 -6.21
C MET A 246 -0.01 11.61 -6.27
N ARG A 247 0.20 11.10 -7.49
CA ARG A 247 1.06 9.93 -7.71
C ARG A 247 2.50 10.22 -7.31
N LEU A 248 3.02 11.40 -7.65
CA LEU A 248 4.37 11.83 -7.25
C LEU A 248 4.50 11.85 -5.73
N GLY A 249 3.52 12.43 -5.01
CA GLY A 249 3.51 12.43 -3.54
C GLY A 249 3.60 11.02 -2.94
N SER A 250 2.82 10.07 -3.48
CA SER A 250 2.83 8.68 -3.03
C SER A 250 4.16 7.96 -3.30
N VAL A 251 4.73 8.15 -4.50
CA VAL A 251 6.02 7.52 -4.86
C VAL A 251 7.16 8.13 -4.06
N MET A 252 7.20 9.45 -3.90
CA MET A 252 8.24 10.11 -3.10
C MET A 252 8.15 9.69 -1.62
N ALA A 253 6.94 9.54 -1.07
CA ALA A 253 6.77 9.01 0.28
C ALA A 253 7.48 7.65 0.44
N ALA A 254 7.33 6.72 -0.51
CA ALA A 254 7.97 5.41 -0.44
C ALA A 254 9.49 5.47 -0.73
N GLN A 255 9.92 6.17 -1.76
CA GLN A 255 11.32 6.17 -2.20
C GLN A 255 12.23 6.99 -1.26
N HIS A 256 11.77 8.15 -0.79
CA HIS A 256 12.52 8.97 0.17
C HIS A 256 12.54 8.34 1.56
N SER A 257 11.44 7.67 1.98
CA SER A 257 11.44 6.88 3.21
C SER A 257 12.50 5.77 3.17
N ALA A 258 12.59 5.04 2.06
CA ALA A 258 13.62 4.02 1.90
C ALA A 258 15.03 4.62 1.97
N ARG A 259 15.27 5.75 1.29
CA ARG A 259 16.56 6.44 1.36
C ARG A 259 16.90 6.95 2.75
N ALA A 260 15.92 7.49 3.47
CA ALA A 260 16.10 7.94 4.85
C ALA A 260 16.48 6.78 5.78
N VAL A 261 15.84 5.62 5.59
CA VAL A 261 16.17 4.39 6.34
C VAL A 261 17.55 3.87 5.98
N ASP A 262 17.97 3.91 4.70
CA ASP A 262 19.33 3.53 4.27
C ASP A 262 20.39 4.34 5.03
N LEU A 263 20.21 5.65 5.15
CA LEU A 263 21.16 6.53 5.85
C LEU A 263 21.35 6.15 7.31
N VAL A 264 20.28 5.91 8.04
CA VAL A 264 20.37 5.53 9.46
C VAL A 264 20.81 4.07 9.65
N TYR A 265 20.50 3.19 8.71
CA TYR A 265 20.98 1.82 8.70
C TYR A 265 22.52 1.78 8.54
N ASP A 266 23.06 2.55 7.59
CA ASP A 266 24.50 2.67 7.37
C ASP A 266 25.19 3.30 8.59
N ALA A 267 24.60 4.37 9.17
CA ALA A 267 25.12 5.02 10.35
C ALA A 267 25.14 4.11 11.59
N ALA A 268 24.15 3.22 11.72
CA ALA A 268 24.06 2.25 12.80
C ALA A 268 25.15 1.15 12.71
N GLY A 269 25.72 0.93 11.52
CA GLY A 269 26.72 -0.11 11.28
C GLY A 269 26.20 -1.51 11.60
N LEU A 270 27.10 -2.44 11.96
CA LEU A 270 26.75 -3.85 12.18
C LEU A 270 25.62 -4.07 13.22
N THR A 271 25.50 -3.18 14.20
CA THR A 271 24.37 -3.24 15.18
C THR A 271 23.03 -3.02 14.49
N GLY A 272 22.99 -2.13 13.48
CA GLY A 272 21.78 -1.90 12.67
C GLY A 272 21.41 -3.13 11.83
N ALA A 273 22.39 -3.96 11.45
CA ALA A 273 22.19 -5.14 10.61
C ALA A 273 21.76 -6.40 11.40
N ALA A 274 21.78 -6.37 12.73
CA ALA A 274 21.33 -7.52 13.55
C ALA A 274 19.85 -7.86 13.28
N ASN A 275 19.51 -9.16 13.28
CA ASN A 275 18.14 -9.60 12.93
C ASN A 275 17.06 -9.13 13.90
N ASP A 276 17.41 -8.87 15.15
CA ASP A 276 16.57 -8.34 16.23
C ASP A 276 16.53 -6.81 16.26
N SER A 277 17.34 -6.13 15.43
CA SER A 277 17.36 -4.68 15.32
C SER A 277 16.07 -4.14 14.70
N ALA A 278 15.44 -3.16 15.34
CA ALA A 278 14.32 -2.42 14.78
C ALA A 278 14.71 -1.71 13.47
N ILE A 279 15.93 -1.18 13.36
CA ILE A 279 16.44 -0.54 12.15
C ILE A 279 16.52 -1.54 11.00
N ASN A 280 17.02 -2.78 11.24
CA ASN A 280 17.05 -3.84 10.24
C ASN A 280 15.63 -4.21 9.77
N ARG A 281 14.69 -4.37 10.72
CA ARG A 281 13.30 -4.66 10.37
C ARG A 281 12.72 -3.57 9.48
N CYS A 282 12.86 -2.30 9.86
CA CYS A 282 12.40 -1.15 9.08
C CYS A 282 13.04 -1.10 7.70
N TRP A 283 14.33 -1.41 7.60
CA TRP A 283 15.06 -1.46 6.34
C TRP A 283 14.47 -2.52 5.40
N ARG A 284 14.28 -3.74 5.87
CA ARG A 284 13.67 -4.83 5.09
C ARG A 284 12.24 -4.50 4.67
N ASP A 285 11.46 -3.95 5.59
CA ASP A 285 10.05 -3.66 5.37
C ASP A 285 9.86 -2.55 4.33
N VAL A 286 10.59 -1.43 4.43
CA VAL A 286 10.46 -0.33 3.47
C VAL A 286 10.96 -0.71 2.08
N HIS A 287 12.01 -1.55 2.00
CA HIS A 287 12.52 -2.05 0.73
C HIS A 287 11.59 -3.05 0.05
N ALA A 288 10.87 -3.87 0.81
CA ALA A 288 9.81 -4.72 0.28
C ALA A 288 8.60 -3.88 -0.18
N LEU A 289 8.14 -2.96 0.66
CA LEU A 289 6.99 -2.10 0.41
C LEU A 289 7.14 -1.25 -0.86
N ARG A 290 8.29 -0.60 -1.06
CA ARG A 290 8.52 0.30 -2.20
C ARG A 290 8.50 -0.40 -3.57
N GLN A 291 8.50 -1.74 -3.61
CA GLN A 291 8.36 -2.52 -4.86
C GLN A 291 6.90 -2.65 -5.29
N HIS A 292 5.94 -2.28 -4.44
CA HIS A 292 4.53 -2.34 -4.81
C HIS A 292 4.25 -1.47 -6.06
N PRO A 293 3.47 -1.96 -7.06
CA PRO A 293 3.27 -1.28 -8.35
C PRO A 293 2.80 0.18 -8.25
N THR A 294 2.08 0.55 -7.20
CA THR A 294 1.62 1.94 -7.00
C THR A 294 2.68 2.86 -6.39
N LEU A 295 3.76 2.32 -5.82
CA LEU A 295 4.81 3.03 -5.09
C LEU A 295 6.19 2.91 -5.76
N ALA A 296 6.32 2.04 -6.75
CA ALA A 296 7.58 1.77 -7.45
C ALA A 296 8.04 2.95 -8.30
N THR A 297 9.35 3.03 -8.53
CA THR A 297 10.01 4.11 -9.31
C THR A 297 9.51 4.22 -10.75
N THR A 298 8.94 3.14 -11.32
CA THR A 298 8.29 3.17 -12.64
C THR A 298 7.16 4.19 -12.72
N ARG A 299 6.60 4.63 -11.59
CA ARG A 299 5.56 5.67 -11.58
C ARG A 299 6.09 7.06 -11.89
N TYR A 300 7.39 7.32 -11.74
CA TYR A 300 8.00 8.58 -12.21
C TYR A 300 7.86 8.79 -13.71
N GLU A 301 7.84 7.69 -14.49
CA GLU A 301 7.60 7.77 -15.95
C GLU A 301 6.26 8.45 -16.26
N VAL A 302 5.18 8.04 -15.57
CA VAL A 302 3.84 8.61 -15.76
C VAL A 302 3.82 10.11 -15.49
N VAL A 303 4.49 10.53 -14.40
CA VAL A 303 4.62 11.95 -14.02
C VAL A 303 5.40 12.73 -15.09
N GLY A 304 6.53 12.15 -15.54
CA GLY A 304 7.36 12.76 -16.60
C GLY A 304 6.63 12.89 -17.93
N ARG A 305 5.88 11.86 -18.34
CA ARG A 305 5.09 11.88 -19.59
C ARG A 305 4.07 13.01 -19.57
N ILE A 306 3.32 13.16 -18.48
CA ILE A 306 2.33 14.25 -18.35
C ILE A 306 3.02 15.62 -18.35
N GLY A 307 4.15 15.77 -17.66
CA GLY A 307 4.95 17.00 -17.68
C GLY A 307 5.48 17.38 -19.06
N LEU A 308 5.66 16.39 -19.94
CA LEU A 308 6.05 16.57 -21.34
C LEU A 308 4.84 16.72 -22.30
N GLY A 309 3.61 16.80 -21.80
CA GLY A 309 2.39 16.90 -22.60
C GLY A 309 1.99 15.61 -23.32
N LEU A 310 2.52 14.47 -22.90
CA LEU A 310 2.20 13.15 -23.44
C LEU A 310 1.06 12.49 -22.65
N PRO A 311 0.27 11.58 -23.26
CA PRO A 311 -0.67 10.76 -22.54
C PRO A 311 0.02 9.97 -21.43
N ALA A 312 -0.67 9.71 -20.32
CA ALA A 312 -0.14 8.99 -19.15
C ALA A 312 0.46 7.63 -19.51
N GLY A 313 -0.11 6.92 -20.46
CA GLY A 313 0.37 5.61 -20.92
C GLY A 313 0.19 4.47 -19.89
N SER A 314 -0.55 4.72 -18.80
CA SER A 314 -0.81 3.75 -17.74
C SER A 314 -2.18 4.03 -17.11
N PRO A 315 -2.96 2.99 -16.77
CA PRO A 315 -4.19 3.15 -15.99
C PRO A 315 -3.93 3.47 -14.52
N LEU A 316 -2.69 3.36 -14.07
CA LEU A 316 -2.27 3.65 -12.69
C LEU A 316 -1.78 5.10 -12.54
N ILE A 317 -2.61 6.05 -12.95
CA ILE A 317 -2.34 7.48 -12.85
C ILE A 317 -3.06 8.08 -11.65
#